data_7382fbb34d2d2e9856e9a63252568809
#
_entry.id   7382fbb34d2d2e9856e9a63252568809
#
_cell.length_a   1.000
_cell.length_b   1.000
_cell.length_c   1.000
_cell.angle_alpha   90.00
_cell.angle_beta   90.00
_cell.angle_gamma   90.00
#
_symmetry.space_group_name_H-M   'P 1'
#
loop_
_entity.id
_entity.type
_entity.pdbx_description
1 polymer ?
#
loop_
_entity_poly.entity_id
_entity_poly.type
_entity_poly.pdbx_seq_one_letter_code
_entity_poly.pdbx_strand_id
1 'polypeptide(L)'
;MNNRMPKTPWAWVPSLYFAEGLPYVAVMAITIILYKQLGLSNGEITFYTSWLYLPWVIKPLWSPFIGLFRTQRWWIAAMELLIGAAFGGVAFTIPTAFWLQGSLFFFWVMAFSCATHDVAADRFYLLESNQHHTRLFGIRTAFYRLATIFGQGLLVMIAGNLQVIYRNSISFSWSVLFYGVTGLFIVLWLWHSYVLPRPEKDVPRTGAGVRTLWGELTENITSFFRQPQAASGIMFMLLFCLPLALLSKVAPLFLIDAAHAGGLGLSPQEFGLVQGTVGVVGLTVGSIVGSVSVGRDGLKRWLWPMVGAVCLPALVYVALSYALPGSFLLVNLCVFCEQFGCGFGLTAYTFYLLYYSRGNFRQGHYGLCTALMSLSMMLPGLLAGWLQEAVGYRVFFIVAAVCCLFTFGVAALVRVDADFGVKTDDEEMEEEDL
;
A
#
# COMPACT_ATOMS: atom_id res chain seq x y z
N MET A 1 12.48 -29.90 28.18
CA MET A 1 11.85 -28.68 28.71
C MET A 1 12.69 -27.49 28.31
N ASN A 2 12.34 -26.81 27.23
CA ASN A 2 13.07 -25.61 26.76
C ASN A 2 12.28 -24.39 27.29
N ASN A 3 12.65 -23.93 28.48
CA ASN A 3 12.10 -22.73 29.12
C ASN A 3 12.60 -21.47 28.42
N ARG A 4 12.19 -21.25 27.14
CA ARG A 4 12.39 -19.94 26.49
C ARG A 4 11.26 -19.04 26.95
N MET A 5 11.60 -17.97 27.69
CA MET A 5 10.64 -16.93 28.06
C MET A 5 9.79 -16.54 26.85
N PRO A 6 8.47 -16.36 27.02
CA PRO A 6 7.64 -15.85 25.94
C PRO A 6 8.21 -14.52 25.46
N LYS A 7 8.60 -14.46 24.20
CA LYS A 7 9.15 -13.24 23.62
C LYS A 7 8.02 -12.22 23.52
N THR A 8 8.21 -11.08 24.16
CA THR A 8 7.19 -10.03 24.17
C THR A 8 6.87 -9.59 22.73
N PRO A 9 5.60 -9.34 22.39
CA PRO A 9 5.20 -8.87 21.05
C PRO A 9 5.98 -7.63 20.58
N TRP A 10 6.40 -6.77 21.50
CA TRP A 10 7.25 -5.61 21.23
C TRP A 10 8.60 -5.94 20.57
N ALA A 11 9.09 -7.16 20.74
CA ALA A 11 10.38 -7.56 20.17
C ALA A 11 10.28 -7.87 18.66
N TRP A 12 9.11 -8.21 18.14
CA TRP A 12 8.97 -8.66 16.75
C TRP A 12 7.91 -7.92 15.92
N VAL A 13 6.79 -7.43 16.53
CA VAL A 13 5.73 -6.72 15.80
C VAL A 13 6.25 -5.48 15.08
N PRO A 14 7.02 -4.59 15.73
CA PRO A 14 7.55 -3.40 15.07
C PRO A 14 8.38 -3.71 13.82
N SER A 15 9.36 -4.61 13.95
CA SER A 15 10.26 -4.96 12.84
C SER A 15 9.56 -5.77 11.75
N LEU A 16 8.59 -6.63 12.10
CA LEU A 16 7.82 -7.41 11.14
C LEU A 16 7.00 -6.52 10.21
N TYR A 17 6.27 -5.55 10.75
CA TYR A 17 5.45 -4.65 9.95
C TYR A 17 6.26 -3.58 9.22
N PHE A 18 7.44 -3.24 9.73
CA PHE A 18 8.42 -2.47 8.97
C PHE A 18 8.94 -3.27 7.75
N ALA A 19 9.27 -4.55 7.94
CA ALA A 19 9.71 -5.45 6.87
C ALA A 19 8.59 -5.72 5.83
N GLU A 20 7.33 -5.67 6.23
CA GLU A 20 6.17 -5.79 5.34
C GLU A 20 5.97 -4.52 4.49
N GLY A 21 6.05 -3.34 5.11
CA GLY A 21 5.76 -2.07 4.44
C GLY A 21 6.83 -1.64 3.44
N LEU A 22 8.11 -1.88 3.74
CA LEU A 22 9.21 -1.36 2.93
C LEU A 22 9.24 -1.90 1.49
N PRO A 23 9.13 -3.23 1.22
CA PRO A 23 9.11 -3.74 -0.14
C PRO A 23 7.85 -3.34 -0.91
N TYR A 24 6.70 -3.21 -0.24
CA TYR A 24 5.49 -2.67 -0.85
C TYR A 24 5.73 -1.25 -1.39
N VAL A 25 6.32 -0.38 -0.58
CA VAL A 25 6.66 0.99 -0.99
C VAL A 25 7.69 1.01 -2.11
N ALA A 26 8.68 0.11 -2.07
CA ALA A 26 9.66 -0.01 -3.13
C ALA A 26 9.01 -0.36 -4.47
N VAL A 27 8.10 -1.34 -4.47
CA VAL A 27 7.36 -1.79 -5.67
C VAL A 27 6.38 -0.72 -6.17
N MET A 28 5.66 -0.03 -5.29
CA MET A 28 4.55 0.86 -5.67
C MET A 28 4.95 2.31 -5.91
N ALA A 29 5.98 2.81 -5.21
CA ALA A 29 6.36 4.22 -5.25
C ALA A 29 7.80 4.44 -5.75
N ILE A 30 8.80 3.73 -5.21
CA ILE A 30 10.20 3.96 -5.55
C ILE A 30 10.46 3.62 -7.03
N THR A 31 9.84 2.56 -7.57
CA THR A 31 9.97 2.17 -8.98
C THR A 31 9.58 3.30 -9.94
N ILE A 32 8.57 4.11 -9.62
CA ILE A 32 8.13 5.24 -10.46
C ILE A 32 9.27 6.24 -10.60
N ILE A 33 9.88 6.61 -9.48
CA ILE A 33 10.97 7.59 -9.43
C ILE A 33 12.23 7.04 -10.08
N LEU A 34 12.59 5.80 -9.76
CA LEU A 34 13.72 5.10 -10.36
C LEU A 34 13.62 5.07 -11.90
N TYR A 35 12.49 4.60 -12.42
CA TYR A 35 12.29 4.47 -13.87
C TYR A 35 12.21 5.83 -14.56
N LYS A 36 11.65 6.85 -13.89
CA LYS A 36 11.68 8.20 -14.39
C LYS A 36 13.10 8.74 -14.54
N GLN A 37 13.94 8.56 -13.53
CA GLN A 37 15.34 8.98 -13.58
C GLN A 37 16.19 8.17 -14.59
N LEU A 38 15.82 6.92 -14.85
CA LEU A 38 16.47 6.08 -15.86
C LEU A 38 15.98 6.38 -17.29
N GLY A 39 15.04 7.32 -17.45
CA GLY A 39 14.65 7.88 -18.74
C GLY A 39 13.48 7.21 -19.44
N LEU A 40 12.65 6.40 -18.74
CA LEU A 40 11.41 5.89 -19.31
C LEU A 40 10.37 7.02 -19.48
N SER A 41 9.51 6.86 -20.47
CA SER A 41 8.34 7.71 -20.67
C SER A 41 7.30 7.53 -19.57
N ASN A 42 6.43 8.51 -19.35
CA ASN A 42 5.39 8.44 -18.33
C ASN A 42 4.41 7.28 -18.61
N GLY A 43 4.10 7.02 -19.88
CA GLY A 43 3.28 5.91 -20.31
C GLY A 43 3.88 4.56 -19.95
N GLU A 44 5.15 4.34 -20.27
CA GLU A 44 5.88 3.11 -19.94
C GLU A 44 5.97 2.89 -18.41
N ILE A 45 6.31 3.95 -17.65
CA ILE A 45 6.41 3.87 -16.20
C ILE A 45 5.09 3.43 -15.59
N THR A 46 4.00 4.10 -15.94
CA THR A 46 2.70 3.79 -15.36
C THR A 46 2.20 2.41 -15.77
N PHE A 47 2.47 1.99 -17.00
CA PHE A 47 2.15 0.65 -17.48
C PHE A 47 2.88 -0.44 -16.68
N TYR A 48 4.22 -0.42 -16.67
CA TYR A 48 5.00 -1.45 -15.97
C TYR A 48 4.72 -1.47 -14.48
N THR A 49 4.66 -0.30 -13.82
CA THR A 49 4.42 -0.24 -12.37
C THR A 49 2.99 -0.57 -11.98
N SER A 50 2.01 -0.42 -12.86
CA SER A 50 0.63 -0.83 -12.56
C SER A 50 0.46 -2.34 -12.64
N TRP A 51 1.14 -3.02 -13.54
CA TRP A 51 1.16 -4.49 -13.56
C TRP A 51 1.71 -5.10 -12.26
N LEU A 52 2.58 -4.41 -11.55
CA LEU A 52 3.11 -4.88 -10.26
C LEU A 52 2.04 -4.98 -9.16
N TYR A 53 0.82 -4.46 -9.36
CA TYR A 53 -0.32 -4.71 -8.47
C TYR A 53 -0.91 -6.13 -8.60
N LEU A 54 -0.64 -6.82 -9.73
CA LEU A 54 -1.25 -8.12 -10.03
C LEU A 54 -1.10 -9.15 -8.90
N PRO A 55 0.05 -9.30 -8.20
CA PRO A 55 0.15 -10.21 -7.07
C PRO A 55 -0.91 -9.98 -5.99
N TRP A 56 -1.22 -8.73 -5.63
CA TRP A 56 -2.27 -8.44 -4.65
C TRP A 56 -3.68 -8.67 -5.19
N VAL A 57 -3.89 -8.50 -6.51
CA VAL A 57 -5.18 -8.83 -7.18
C VAL A 57 -5.48 -10.32 -7.10
N ILE A 58 -4.49 -11.15 -7.38
CA ILE A 58 -4.66 -12.62 -7.41
C ILE A 58 -4.29 -13.30 -6.10
N LYS A 59 -3.86 -12.56 -5.07
CA LYS A 59 -3.51 -13.06 -3.72
C LYS A 59 -4.55 -14.01 -3.12
N PRO A 60 -5.88 -13.79 -3.22
CA PRO A 60 -6.88 -14.72 -2.70
C PRO A 60 -6.78 -16.13 -3.27
N LEU A 61 -6.25 -16.31 -4.49
CA LEU A 61 -6.15 -17.61 -5.15
C LEU A 61 -5.13 -18.53 -4.49
N TRP A 62 -4.02 -18.01 -3.97
CA TRP A 62 -2.99 -18.84 -3.32
C TRP A 62 -2.94 -18.72 -1.81
N SER A 63 -3.52 -17.67 -1.23
CA SER A 63 -3.49 -17.47 0.22
C SER A 63 -3.99 -18.68 1.03
N PRO A 64 -5.05 -19.43 0.64
CA PRO A 64 -5.47 -20.62 1.38
C PRO A 64 -4.40 -21.72 1.43
N PHE A 65 -3.56 -21.81 0.42
CA PHE A 65 -2.57 -22.87 0.26
C PHE A 65 -1.28 -22.63 1.07
N ILE A 66 -1.00 -21.40 1.49
CA ILE A 66 0.21 -21.07 2.29
C ILE A 66 0.29 -21.92 3.55
N GLY A 67 -0.86 -22.15 4.24
CA GLY A 67 -0.94 -22.94 5.45
C GLY A 67 -0.83 -24.47 5.27
N LEU A 68 -0.84 -24.97 4.03
CA LEU A 68 -0.73 -26.40 3.75
C LEU A 68 0.70 -26.94 3.88
N PHE A 69 1.67 -26.19 3.36
CA PHE A 69 3.00 -26.72 3.13
C PHE A 69 3.95 -26.49 4.30
N ARG A 70 3.87 -25.33 4.95
CA ARG A 70 4.78 -24.93 6.01
C ARG A 70 4.08 -24.02 7.03
N THR A 71 4.77 -23.77 8.15
CA THR A 71 4.33 -22.85 9.20
C THR A 71 4.33 -21.40 8.71
N GLN A 72 3.52 -20.52 9.31
CA GLN A 72 3.51 -19.10 8.96
C GLN A 72 4.88 -18.46 9.21
N ARG A 73 5.52 -18.83 10.33
CA ARG A 73 6.89 -18.39 10.67
C ARG A 73 7.90 -18.74 9.59
N TRP A 74 7.80 -19.93 8.98
CA TRP A 74 8.69 -20.33 7.88
C TRP A 74 8.47 -19.45 6.63
N TRP A 75 7.20 -19.17 6.29
CA TRP A 75 6.87 -18.33 5.15
C TRP A 75 7.37 -16.89 5.35
N ILE A 76 7.24 -16.30 6.55
CA ILE A 76 7.79 -14.99 6.87
C ILE A 76 9.29 -14.96 6.57
N ALA A 77 10.05 -15.86 7.17
CA ALA A 77 11.50 -15.89 6.99
C ALA A 77 11.92 -16.15 5.53
N ALA A 78 11.24 -17.07 4.83
CA ALA A 78 11.54 -17.38 3.43
C ALA A 78 11.25 -16.19 2.51
N MET A 79 10.15 -15.48 2.73
CA MET A 79 9.79 -14.31 1.92
C MET A 79 10.71 -13.12 2.20
N GLU A 80 11.11 -12.87 3.45
CA GLU A 80 12.10 -11.82 3.77
C GLU A 80 13.43 -12.04 3.09
N LEU A 81 13.92 -13.29 3.09
CA LEU A 81 15.16 -13.63 2.37
C LEU A 81 15.01 -13.42 0.85
N LEU A 82 13.86 -13.82 0.29
CA LEU A 82 13.59 -13.65 -1.14
C LEU A 82 13.42 -12.17 -1.52
N ILE A 83 12.79 -11.35 -0.67
CA ILE A 83 12.70 -9.90 -0.84
C ILE A 83 14.10 -9.27 -0.79
N GLY A 84 14.95 -9.66 0.17
CA GLY A 84 16.34 -9.19 0.24
C GLY A 84 17.13 -9.58 -1.02
N ALA A 85 17.00 -10.81 -1.49
CA ALA A 85 17.61 -11.26 -2.74
C ALA A 85 17.07 -10.48 -3.95
N ALA A 86 15.79 -10.15 -3.98
CA ALA A 86 15.19 -9.36 -5.05
C ALA A 86 15.74 -7.91 -5.06
N PHE A 87 15.91 -7.27 -3.91
CA PHE A 87 16.60 -5.96 -3.83
C PHE A 87 18.02 -6.04 -4.37
N GLY A 88 18.77 -7.09 -4.01
CA GLY A 88 20.12 -7.35 -4.55
C GLY A 88 20.11 -7.57 -6.06
N GLY A 89 19.10 -8.27 -6.58
CA GLY A 89 18.91 -8.48 -8.01
C GLY A 89 18.60 -7.19 -8.76
N VAL A 90 17.73 -6.33 -8.21
CA VAL A 90 17.49 -4.98 -8.75
C VAL A 90 18.80 -4.19 -8.76
N ALA A 91 19.53 -4.15 -7.64
CA ALA A 91 20.81 -3.46 -7.52
C ALA A 91 21.82 -3.94 -8.57
N PHE A 92 21.91 -5.23 -8.79
CA PHE A 92 22.82 -5.83 -9.76
C PHE A 92 22.46 -5.51 -11.21
N THR A 93 21.16 -5.46 -11.53
CA THR A 93 20.68 -5.32 -12.92
C THR A 93 20.64 -3.86 -13.40
N ILE A 94 20.41 -2.88 -12.52
CA ILE A 94 20.31 -1.45 -12.88
C ILE A 94 21.52 -0.95 -13.71
N PRO A 95 22.79 -1.25 -13.41
CA PRO A 95 23.92 -0.74 -14.18
C PRO A 95 24.22 -1.55 -15.46
N THR A 96 23.35 -2.49 -15.87
CA THR A 96 23.57 -3.35 -17.04
C THR A 96 22.78 -2.87 -18.27
N ALA A 97 23.12 -3.41 -19.45
CA ALA A 97 22.41 -3.08 -20.70
C ALA A 97 20.95 -3.59 -20.72
N PHE A 98 20.61 -4.59 -19.91
CA PHE A 98 19.25 -5.16 -19.77
C PHE A 98 18.55 -4.71 -18.49
N TRP A 99 18.90 -3.52 -17.98
CA TRP A 99 18.45 -2.98 -16.70
C TRP A 99 16.91 -3.01 -16.53
N LEU A 100 16.16 -2.69 -17.57
CA LEU A 100 14.70 -2.65 -17.51
C LEU A 100 14.11 -4.05 -17.27
N GLN A 101 14.48 -5.01 -18.11
CA GLN A 101 13.97 -6.38 -18.01
C GLN A 101 14.42 -7.04 -16.70
N GLY A 102 15.69 -6.85 -16.31
CA GLY A 102 16.25 -7.40 -15.09
C GLY A 102 15.62 -6.79 -13.83
N SER A 103 15.56 -5.47 -13.74
CA SER A 103 14.96 -4.81 -12.58
C SER A 103 13.46 -5.13 -12.47
N LEU A 104 12.73 -5.13 -13.59
CA LEU A 104 11.31 -5.47 -13.63
C LEU A 104 11.07 -6.92 -13.17
N PHE A 105 11.89 -7.87 -13.62
CA PHE A 105 11.82 -9.26 -13.14
C PHE A 105 11.97 -9.35 -11.61
N PHE A 106 12.99 -8.69 -11.04
CA PHE A 106 13.19 -8.71 -9.61
C PHE A 106 12.12 -7.94 -8.83
N PHE A 107 11.55 -6.86 -9.38
CA PHE A 107 10.37 -6.21 -8.78
C PHE A 107 9.12 -7.12 -8.81
N TRP A 108 8.95 -7.95 -9.85
CA TRP A 108 7.91 -8.97 -9.85
C TRP A 108 8.13 -10.02 -8.76
N VAL A 109 9.35 -10.54 -8.62
CA VAL A 109 9.71 -11.47 -7.53
C VAL A 109 9.43 -10.81 -6.17
N MET A 110 9.81 -9.55 -6.00
CA MET A 110 9.57 -8.78 -4.78
C MET A 110 8.06 -8.62 -4.51
N ALA A 111 7.26 -8.29 -5.52
CA ALA A 111 5.82 -8.10 -5.40
C ALA A 111 5.10 -9.39 -4.98
N PHE A 112 5.42 -10.53 -5.59
CA PHE A 112 4.89 -11.83 -5.18
C PHE A 112 5.32 -12.23 -3.77
N SER A 113 6.59 -11.99 -3.44
CA SER A 113 7.11 -12.29 -2.11
C SER A 113 6.46 -11.41 -1.04
N CYS A 114 6.27 -10.11 -1.32
CA CYS A 114 5.60 -9.19 -0.43
C CYS A 114 4.13 -9.60 -0.20
N ALA A 115 3.36 -9.87 -1.26
CA ALA A 115 1.99 -10.32 -1.14
C ALA A 115 1.83 -11.64 -0.37
N THR A 116 2.83 -12.52 -0.44
CA THR A 116 2.87 -13.78 0.33
C THR A 116 3.27 -13.52 1.77
N HIS A 117 4.24 -12.64 2.00
CA HIS A 117 4.67 -12.22 3.34
C HIS A 117 3.52 -11.60 4.12
N ASP A 118 2.73 -10.67 3.50
CA ASP A 118 1.54 -10.08 4.11
C ASP A 118 0.58 -11.15 4.67
N VAL A 119 0.27 -12.17 3.86
CA VAL A 119 -0.64 -13.26 4.29
C VAL A 119 -0.07 -14.03 5.48
N ALA A 120 1.23 -14.33 5.44
CA ALA A 120 1.88 -15.09 6.49
C ALA A 120 2.00 -14.26 7.78
N ALA A 121 2.37 -12.99 7.68
CA ALA A 121 2.52 -12.07 8.80
C ALA A 121 1.17 -11.81 9.50
N ASP A 122 0.11 -11.54 8.73
CA ASP A 122 -1.23 -11.32 9.27
C ASP A 122 -1.77 -12.55 10.03
N ARG A 123 -1.60 -13.75 9.45
CA ARG A 123 -2.00 -14.98 10.12
C ARG A 123 -1.18 -15.26 11.36
N PHE A 124 0.13 -15.04 11.27
CA PHE A 124 1.03 -15.22 12.42
C PHE A 124 0.67 -14.26 13.57
N TYR A 125 0.39 -13.00 13.24
CA TYR A 125 -0.07 -12.01 14.21
C TYR A 125 -1.37 -12.45 14.89
N LEU A 126 -2.36 -12.95 14.16
CA LEU A 126 -3.62 -13.44 14.73
C LEU A 126 -3.44 -14.67 15.63
N LEU A 127 -2.43 -15.52 15.38
CA LEU A 127 -2.13 -16.67 16.24
C LEU A 127 -1.54 -16.26 17.60
N GLU A 128 -0.80 -15.16 17.64
CA GLU A 128 -0.05 -14.71 18.83
C GLU A 128 -0.78 -13.63 19.64
N SER A 129 -1.75 -12.90 19.06
CA SER A 129 -2.30 -11.68 19.67
C SER A 129 -3.51 -11.90 20.59
N ASN A 130 -3.69 -13.08 21.19
CA ASN A 130 -4.89 -13.48 21.94
C ASN A 130 -5.30 -12.60 23.14
N GLN A 131 -4.53 -11.62 23.60
CA GLN A 131 -4.86 -10.83 24.81
C GLN A 131 -4.56 -9.32 24.75
N HIS A 132 -3.99 -8.78 23.65
CA HIS A 132 -3.56 -7.37 23.60
C HIS A 132 -3.83 -6.76 22.22
N HIS A 133 -5.01 -7.01 21.64
CA HIS A 133 -5.31 -6.69 20.24
C HIS A 133 -5.19 -5.19 19.90
N THR A 134 -5.73 -4.30 20.72
CA THR A 134 -5.86 -2.88 20.37
C THR A 134 -4.52 -2.14 20.33
N ARG A 135 -3.69 -2.34 21.37
CA ARG A 135 -2.35 -1.71 21.42
C ARG A 135 -1.43 -2.20 20.31
N LEU A 136 -1.43 -3.51 20.06
CA LEU A 136 -0.59 -4.12 19.03
C LEU A 136 -1.02 -3.70 17.63
N PHE A 137 -2.30 -3.45 17.40
CA PHE A 137 -2.81 -2.96 16.13
C PHE A 137 -2.29 -1.54 15.80
N GLY A 138 -2.27 -0.65 16.79
CA GLY A 138 -1.70 0.69 16.64
C GLY A 138 -0.21 0.65 16.29
N ILE A 139 0.57 -0.21 16.96
CA ILE A 139 2.00 -0.39 16.70
C ILE A 139 2.24 -0.93 15.29
N ARG A 140 1.50 -1.94 14.88
CA ARG A 140 1.51 -2.50 13.52
C ARG A 140 1.37 -1.38 12.48
N THR A 141 0.31 -0.60 12.60
CA THR A 141 0.03 0.50 11.66
C THR A 141 1.12 1.57 11.69
N ALA A 142 1.61 1.95 12.86
CA ALA A 142 2.65 2.96 13.02
C ALA A 142 3.97 2.52 12.34
N PHE A 143 4.39 1.27 12.52
CA PHE A 143 5.64 0.78 11.91
C PHE A 143 5.52 0.53 10.41
N TYR A 144 4.32 0.17 9.92
CA TYR A 144 4.04 0.15 8.48
C TYR A 144 4.15 1.57 7.87
N ARG A 145 3.60 2.59 8.54
CA ARG A 145 3.74 4.00 8.12
C ARG A 145 5.18 4.49 8.21
N LEU A 146 5.92 4.08 9.24
CA LEU A 146 7.35 4.38 9.35
C LEU A 146 8.14 3.77 8.20
N ALA A 147 7.83 2.54 7.78
CA ALA A 147 8.43 1.92 6.59
C ALA A 147 8.11 2.73 5.31
N THR A 148 6.92 3.31 5.21
CA THR A 148 6.56 4.18 4.07
C THR A 148 7.40 5.45 4.06
N ILE A 149 7.56 6.14 5.20
CA ILE A 149 8.43 7.32 5.34
C ILE A 149 9.88 6.95 5.02
N PHE A 150 10.35 5.83 5.55
CA PHE A 150 11.70 5.34 5.31
C PHE A 150 11.93 5.06 3.80
N GLY A 151 11.02 4.34 3.14
CA GLY A 151 11.14 3.97 1.73
C GLY A 151 10.97 5.17 0.78
N GLN A 152 9.83 5.81 0.82
CA GLN A 152 9.50 6.88 -0.13
C GLN A 152 10.15 8.22 0.23
N GLY A 153 10.42 8.45 1.52
CA GLY A 153 11.13 9.64 2.00
C GLY A 153 12.64 9.41 2.03
N LEU A 154 13.12 8.73 3.05
CA LEU A 154 14.55 8.66 3.35
C LEU A 154 15.36 7.96 2.24
N LEU A 155 14.92 6.82 1.71
CA LEU A 155 15.69 6.12 0.67
C LEU A 155 15.77 6.94 -0.62
N VAL A 156 14.72 7.64 -1.01
CA VAL A 156 14.76 8.54 -2.19
C VAL A 156 15.69 9.72 -1.97
N MET A 157 15.69 10.31 -0.76
CA MET A 157 16.64 11.37 -0.38
C MET A 157 18.09 10.85 -0.42
N ILE A 158 18.34 9.65 0.10
CA ILE A 158 19.67 9.02 0.05
C ILE A 158 20.08 8.77 -1.40
N ALA A 159 19.19 8.27 -2.26
CA ALA A 159 19.48 8.10 -3.69
C ALA A 159 19.90 9.42 -4.34
N GLY A 160 19.16 10.50 -4.08
CA GLY A 160 19.52 11.84 -4.56
C GLY A 160 20.88 12.34 -4.05
N ASN A 161 21.17 12.13 -2.77
CA ASN A 161 22.48 12.50 -2.20
C ASN A 161 23.63 11.67 -2.79
N LEU A 162 23.43 10.37 -3.00
CA LEU A 162 24.41 9.52 -3.67
C LEU A 162 24.68 9.97 -5.11
N GLN A 163 23.64 10.46 -5.82
CA GLN A 163 23.82 11.04 -7.17
C GLN A 163 24.76 12.25 -7.14
N VAL A 164 24.67 13.11 -6.13
CA VAL A 164 25.59 14.24 -5.95
C VAL A 164 27.01 13.73 -5.69
N ILE A 165 27.19 12.75 -4.80
CA ILE A 165 28.48 12.18 -4.43
C ILE A 165 29.13 11.48 -5.64
N TYR A 166 28.37 10.71 -6.39
CA TYR A 166 28.85 9.93 -7.54
C TYR A 166 28.73 10.67 -8.88
N ARG A 167 28.79 12.00 -8.88
CA ARG A 167 28.82 12.86 -10.08
C ARG A 167 27.69 12.59 -11.07
N ASN A 168 26.47 12.51 -10.57
CA ASN A 168 25.23 12.25 -11.31
C ASN A 168 25.14 10.87 -11.99
N SER A 169 25.87 9.88 -11.49
CA SER A 169 25.68 8.49 -11.89
C SER A 169 24.41 7.91 -11.27
N ILE A 170 23.28 8.07 -11.95
CA ILE A 170 21.95 7.66 -11.46
C ILE A 170 21.93 6.15 -11.22
N SER A 171 22.30 5.36 -12.22
CA SER A 171 22.29 3.89 -12.12
C SER A 171 23.13 3.35 -10.98
N PHE A 172 24.35 3.90 -10.81
CA PHE A 172 25.25 3.46 -9.74
C PHE A 172 24.71 3.85 -8.36
N SER A 173 24.16 5.06 -8.21
CA SER A 173 23.59 5.55 -6.95
C SER A 173 22.42 4.68 -6.47
N TRP A 174 21.51 4.35 -7.35
CA TRP A 174 20.40 3.44 -7.03
C TRP A 174 20.87 2.02 -6.72
N SER A 175 21.88 1.53 -7.47
CA SER A 175 22.48 0.20 -7.21
C SER A 175 23.08 0.12 -5.80
N VAL A 176 23.90 1.11 -5.41
CA VAL A 176 24.49 1.18 -4.06
C VAL A 176 23.40 1.24 -2.98
N LEU A 177 22.37 2.06 -3.19
CA LEU A 177 21.23 2.16 -2.27
C LEU A 177 20.55 0.79 -2.06
N PHE A 178 20.21 0.10 -3.15
CA PHE A 178 19.50 -1.18 -3.06
C PHE A 178 20.38 -2.31 -2.48
N TYR A 179 21.71 -2.28 -2.67
CA TYR A 179 22.60 -3.17 -1.92
C TYR A 179 22.55 -2.89 -0.41
N GLY A 180 22.44 -1.61 0.00
CA GLY A 180 22.23 -1.25 1.40
C GLY A 180 20.93 -1.81 1.96
N VAL A 181 19.84 -1.73 1.18
CA VAL A 181 18.53 -2.30 1.55
C VAL A 181 18.57 -3.83 1.59
N THR A 182 19.34 -4.47 0.68
CA THR A 182 19.60 -5.92 0.74
C THR A 182 20.23 -6.30 2.07
N GLY A 183 21.27 -5.57 2.50
CA GLY A 183 21.90 -5.76 3.80
C GLY A 183 20.91 -5.61 4.96
N LEU A 184 20.04 -4.61 4.91
CA LEU A 184 18.97 -4.43 5.89
C LEU A 184 18.04 -5.65 5.96
N PHE A 185 17.61 -6.20 4.82
CA PHE A 185 16.73 -7.38 4.78
C PHE A 185 17.44 -8.65 5.27
N ILE A 186 18.74 -8.80 5.05
CA ILE A 186 19.54 -9.89 5.66
C ILE A 186 19.52 -9.77 7.17
N VAL A 187 19.69 -8.57 7.72
CA VAL A 187 19.62 -8.32 9.18
C VAL A 187 18.23 -8.59 9.72
N LEU A 188 17.16 -8.14 9.04
CA LEU A 188 15.78 -8.41 9.43
C LEU A 188 15.47 -9.91 9.40
N TRP A 189 15.88 -10.61 8.36
CA TRP A 189 15.74 -12.06 8.24
C TRP A 189 16.43 -12.82 9.38
N LEU A 190 17.69 -12.46 9.71
CA LEU A 190 18.40 -13.03 10.84
C LEU A 190 17.68 -12.75 12.16
N TRP A 191 17.22 -11.50 12.36
CA TRP A 191 16.48 -11.07 13.53
C TRP A 191 15.18 -11.87 13.68
N HIS A 192 14.35 -11.95 12.66
CA HIS A 192 13.08 -12.65 12.70
C HIS A 192 13.25 -14.18 12.79
N SER A 193 14.30 -14.73 12.18
CA SER A 193 14.65 -16.14 12.36
C SER A 193 14.94 -16.50 13.81
N TYR A 194 15.45 -15.53 14.60
CA TYR A 194 15.76 -15.70 16.02
C TYR A 194 14.60 -15.27 16.93
N VAL A 195 13.98 -14.11 16.66
CA VAL A 195 13.04 -13.45 17.60
C VAL A 195 11.61 -13.95 17.46
N LEU A 196 11.14 -14.32 16.25
CA LEU A 196 9.75 -14.78 16.09
C LEU A 196 9.45 -15.96 17.00
N PRO A 197 8.34 -15.92 17.77
CA PRO A 197 7.89 -17.04 18.61
C PRO A 197 7.58 -18.29 17.78
N ARG A 198 7.40 -19.40 18.44
CA ARG A 198 7.00 -20.69 17.84
C ARG A 198 5.71 -21.17 18.48
N PRO A 199 4.57 -20.59 18.06
CA PRO A 199 3.28 -20.99 18.63
C PRO A 199 2.99 -22.46 18.32
N GLU A 200 2.45 -23.18 19.29
CA GLU A 200 2.05 -24.58 19.09
C GLU A 200 0.96 -24.74 18.03
N LYS A 201 0.16 -23.68 17.81
CA LYS A 201 -0.90 -23.62 16.79
C LYS A 201 -0.37 -23.34 15.38
N ASP A 202 0.89 -22.90 15.22
CA ASP A 202 1.51 -22.68 13.90
C ASP A 202 2.01 -23.99 13.30
N VAL A 203 1.06 -24.84 12.94
CA VAL A 203 1.31 -26.12 12.29
C VAL A 203 0.68 -26.14 10.90
N PRO A 204 1.31 -26.82 9.93
CA PRO A 204 0.70 -27.03 8.61
C PRO A 204 -0.66 -27.73 8.78
N ARG A 205 -1.65 -27.37 7.97
CA ARG A 205 -2.97 -28.03 7.93
C ARG A 205 -2.84 -29.45 7.37
N THR A 206 -2.35 -30.38 8.18
CA THR A 206 -2.28 -31.80 7.84
C THR A 206 -3.70 -32.38 7.80
N GLY A 207 -4.16 -32.85 6.63
CA GLY A 207 -5.47 -33.47 6.46
C GLY A 207 -6.45 -32.72 5.55
N ALA A 208 -6.22 -31.44 5.24
CA ALA A 208 -7.00 -30.75 4.20
C ALA A 208 -6.37 -31.05 2.84
N GLY A 209 -7.05 -31.84 2.00
CA GLY A 209 -6.60 -32.05 0.62
C GLY A 209 -6.71 -30.78 -0.23
N VAL A 210 -5.88 -30.64 -1.26
CA VAL A 210 -5.97 -29.55 -2.25
C VAL A 210 -7.41 -29.38 -2.78
N ARG A 211 -8.12 -30.50 -3.00
CA ARG A 211 -9.52 -30.50 -3.46
C ARG A 211 -10.48 -29.83 -2.47
N THR A 212 -10.28 -30.05 -1.17
CA THR A 212 -11.10 -29.43 -0.12
C THR A 212 -10.90 -27.90 -0.11
N LEU A 213 -9.65 -27.46 -0.21
CA LEU A 213 -9.35 -26.01 -0.27
C LEU A 213 -9.87 -25.33 -1.52
N TRP A 214 -9.83 -26.01 -2.67
CA TRP A 214 -10.50 -25.51 -3.88
C TRP A 214 -12.01 -25.42 -3.70
N GLY A 215 -12.63 -26.38 -3.00
CA GLY A 215 -14.04 -26.31 -2.62
C GLY A 215 -14.33 -25.10 -1.75
N GLU A 216 -13.58 -24.91 -0.67
CA GLU A 216 -13.70 -23.74 0.24
C GLU A 216 -13.50 -22.42 -0.51
N LEU A 217 -12.52 -22.34 -1.41
CA LEU A 217 -12.24 -21.15 -2.22
C LEU A 217 -13.41 -20.84 -3.18
N THR A 218 -13.91 -21.84 -3.88
CA THR A 218 -15.03 -21.65 -4.82
C THR A 218 -16.32 -21.29 -4.10
N GLU A 219 -16.58 -21.85 -2.93
CA GLU A 219 -17.72 -21.49 -2.08
C GLU A 219 -17.59 -20.04 -1.59
N ASN A 220 -16.42 -19.65 -1.12
CA ASN A 220 -16.12 -18.28 -0.68
C ASN A 220 -16.33 -17.26 -1.81
N ILE A 221 -15.79 -17.54 -3.01
CA ILE A 221 -15.96 -16.67 -4.18
C ILE A 221 -17.47 -16.62 -4.57
N THR A 222 -18.13 -17.75 -4.60
CA THR A 222 -19.55 -17.81 -4.99
C THR A 222 -20.42 -17.07 -3.99
N SER A 223 -20.19 -17.23 -2.69
CA SER A 223 -20.93 -16.53 -1.63
C SER A 223 -20.70 -15.01 -1.69
N PHE A 224 -19.49 -14.57 -2.03
CA PHE A 224 -19.15 -13.16 -2.21
C PHE A 224 -20.00 -12.48 -3.27
N PHE A 225 -20.16 -13.10 -4.45
CA PHE A 225 -20.99 -12.56 -5.53
C PHE A 225 -22.49 -12.73 -5.32
N ARG A 226 -22.92 -13.57 -4.37
CA ARG A 226 -24.34 -13.76 -4.01
C ARG A 226 -24.82 -12.88 -2.87
N GLN A 227 -23.96 -12.03 -2.31
CA GLN A 227 -24.35 -11.12 -1.23
C GLN A 227 -25.43 -10.13 -1.66
N PRO A 228 -26.30 -9.70 -0.75
CA PRO A 228 -27.21 -8.58 -1.00
C PRO A 228 -26.39 -7.36 -1.44
N GLN A 229 -26.82 -6.70 -2.52
CA GLN A 229 -26.13 -5.54 -3.08
C GLN A 229 -24.72 -5.84 -3.67
N ALA A 230 -24.45 -7.07 -4.11
CA ALA A 230 -23.14 -7.42 -4.68
C ALA A 230 -22.73 -6.49 -5.84
N ALA A 231 -23.65 -6.19 -6.76
CA ALA A 231 -23.36 -5.32 -7.90
C ALA A 231 -22.94 -3.90 -7.45
N SER A 232 -23.68 -3.26 -6.55
CA SER A 232 -23.36 -1.92 -6.06
C SER A 232 -22.08 -1.91 -5.22
N GLY A 233 -21.84 -2.95 -4.40
CA GLY A 233 -20.63 -3.09 -3.61
C GLY A 233 -19.39 -3.27 -4.47
N ILE A 234 -19.44 -4.12 -5.50
CA ILE A 234 -18.33 -4.33 -6.44
C ILE A 234 -18.07 -3.06 -7.26
N MET A 235 -19.12 -2.39 -7.74
CA MET A 235 -18.96 -1.11 -8.43
C MET A 235 -18.31 -0.05 -7.54
N PHE A 236 -18.71 0.01 -6.26
CA PHE A 236 -18.07 0.90 -5.28
C PHE A 236 -16.59 0.55 -5.13
N MET A 237 -16.24 -0.73 -4.91
CA MET A 237 -14.86 -1.16 -4.74
C MET A 237 -13.98 -0.87 -5.96
N LEU A 238 -14.53 -0.95 -7.18
CA LEU A 238 -13.78 -0.73 -8.41
C LEU A 238 -13.66 0.74 -8.81
N LEU A 239 -14.67 1.58 -8.55
CA LEU A 239 -14.74 2.93 -9.10
C LEU A 239 -14.52 4.04 -8.07
N PHE A 240 -14.65 3.74 -6.76
CA PHE A 240 -14.45 4.74 -5.72
C PHE A 240 -13.05 5.36 -5.76
N CYS A 241 -12.04 4.53 -5.96
CA CYS A 241 -10.63 4.96 -6.00
C CYS A 241 -10.16 5.43 -7.39
N LEU A 242 -11.04 5.52 -8.39
CA LEU A 242 -10.65 5.87 -9.76
C LEU A 242 -9.80 7.16 -9.86
N PRO A 243 -10.20 8.31 -9.27
CA PRO A 243 -9.36 9.51 -9.32
C PRO A 243 -8.03 9.31 -8.59
N LEU A 244 -8.02 8.62 -7.44
CA LEU A 244 -6.80 8.34 -6.70
C LEU A 244 -5.85 7.41 -7.45
N ALA A 245 -6.39 6.42 -8.17
CA ALA A 245 -5.59 5.50 -8.98
C ALA A 245 -4.85 6.24 -10.11
N LEU A 246 -5.52 7.18 -10.79
CA LEU A 246 -4.91 8.04 -11.79
C LEU A 246 -3.81 8.91 -11.16
N LEU A 247 -4.11 9.57 -10.05
CA LEU A 247 -3.20 10.47 -9.36
C LEU A 247 -1.99 9.74 -8.78
N SER A 248 -2.18 8.56 -8.17
CA SER A 248 -1.09 7.80 -7.56
C SER A 248 0.06 7.48 -8.51
N LYS A 249 -0.21 7.44 -9.81
CA LYS A 249 0.78 7.17 -10.85
C LYS A 249 1.37 8.45 -11.45
N VAL A 250 0.55 9.47 -11.68
CA VAL A 250 0.97 10.66 -12.44
C VAL A 250 1.41 11.81 -11.54
N ALA A 251 0.88 11.92 -10.32
CA ALA A 251 1.29 12.99 -9.41
C ALA A 251 2.78 12.95 -9.04
N PRO A 252 3.40 11.78 -8.72
CA PRO A 252 4.84 11.70 -8.52
C PRO A 252 5.64 12.16 -9.73
N LEU A 253 5.19 11.82 -10.95
CA LEU A 253 5.83 12.24 -12.20
C LEU A 253 5.74 13.76 -12.38
N PHE A 254 4.57 14.36 -12.12
CA PHE A 254 4.38 15.80 -12.16
C PHE A 254 5.30 16.56 -11.20
N LEU A 255 5.51 16.03 -9.99
CA LEU A 255 6.39 16.66 -9.00
C LEU A 255 7.86 16.67 -9.47
N ILE A 256 8.31 15.63 -10.20
CA ILE A 256 9.70 15.46 -10.62
C ILE A 256 9.98 16.06 -12.01
N ASP A 257 9.01 16.00 -12.94
CA ASP A 257 9.20 16.48 -14.29
C ASP A 257 9.55 17.96 -14.32
N ALA A 258 10.47 18.30 -15.21
CA ALA A 258 10.97 19.67 -15.35
C ALA A 258 9.84 20.66 -15.76
N ALA A 259 9.98 21.91 -15.38
CA ALA A 259 8.99 22.95 -15.64
C ALA A 259 8.67 23.12 -17.15
N HIS A 260 9.64 22.91 -18.03
CA HIS A 260 9.41 22.95 -19.48
C HIS A 260 8.53 21.82 -19.99
N ALA A 261 8.46 20.70 -19.26
CA ALA A 261 7.53 19.59 -19.51
C ALA A 261 6.18 19.76 -18.78
N GLY A 262 5.99 20.87 -18.07
CA GLY A 262 4.79 21.19 -17.31
C GLY A 262 4.75 20.62 -15.91
N GLY A 263 5.88 20.11 -15.38
CA GLY A 263 6.02 19.62 -14.01
C GLY A 263 6.57 20.68 -13.04
N LEU A 264 6.81 20.30 -11.79
CA LEU A 264 7.36 21.18 -10.74
C LEU A 264 8.90 21.14 -10.64
N GLY A 265 9.56 20.16 -11.22
CA GLY A 265 11.02 20.05 -11.27
C GLY A 265 11.68 19.77 -9.93
N LEU A 266 11.01 19.09 -9.00
CA LEU A 266 11.61 18.76 -7.70
C LEU A 266 12.79 17.79 -7.87
N SER A 267 13.87 18.06 -7.15
CA SER A 267 14.97 17.11 -6.97
C SER A 267 14.50 15.86 -6.20
N PRO A 268 15.22 14.73 -6.29
CA PRO A 268 14.87 13.54 -5.49
C PRO A 268 14.84 13.81 -3.99
N GLN A 269 15.71 14.70 -3.50
CA GLN A 269 15.74 15.11 -2.09
C GLN A 269 14.47 15.87 -1.69
N GLU A 270 14.07 16.84 -2.51
CA GLU A 270 12.84 17.60 -2.29
C GLU A 270 11.61 16.71 -2.41
N PHE A 271 11.56 15.83 -3.41
CA PHE A 271 10.48 14.85 -3.57
C PHE A 271 10.36 13.93 -2.34
N GLY A 272 11.48 13.39 -1.85
CA GLY A 272 11.50 12.54 -0.66
C GLY A 272 10.96 13.25 0.59
N LEU A 273 11.26 14.55 0.74
CA LEU A 273 10.71 15.35 1.84
C LEU A 273 9.21 15.62 1.63
N VAL A 274 8.84 16.13 0.46
CA VAL A 274 7.46 16.54 0.14
C VAL A 274 6.50 15.35 0.15
N GLN A 275 6.75 14.36 -0.68
CA GLN A 275 5.83 13.23 -0.87
C GLN A 275 6.06 12.13 0.17
N GLY A 276 7.33 11.81 0.45
CA GLY A 276 7.69 10.69 1.31
C GLY A 276 7.63 11.00 2.80
N THR A 277 7.77 12.25 3.23
CA THR A 277 7.70 12.63 4.65
C THR A 277 6.43 13.42 4.93
N VAL A 278 6.31 14.63 4.39
CA VAL A 278 5.15 15.52 4.64
C VAL A 278 3.86 14.87 4.15
N GLY A 279 3.87 14.27 2.95
CA GLY A 279 2.72 13.57 2.40
C GLY A 279 2.27 12.39 3.26
N VAL A 280 3.20 11.52 3.70
CA VAL A 280 2.84 10.37 4.56
C VAL A 280 2.31 10.80 5.92
N VAL A 281 2.83 11.89 6.49
CA VAL A 281 2.27 12.49 7.72
C VAL A 281 0.84 12.98 7.46
N GLY A 282 0.59 13.71 6.37
CA GLY A 282 -0.75 14.15 5.98
C GLY A 282 -1.73 12.98 5.83
N LEU A 283 -1.32 11.95 5.10
CA LEU A 283 -2.10 10.71 4.91
C LEU A 283 -2.44 10.02 6.25
N THR A 284 -1.45 9.96 7.15
CA THR A 284 -1.62 9.32 8.47
C THR A 284 -2.59 10.10 9.34
N VAL A 285 -2.39 11.42 9.44
CA VAL A 285 -3.31 12.30 10.21
C VAL A 285 -4.72 12.23 9.65
N GLY A 286 -4.88 12.30 8.33
CA GLY A 286 -6.19 12.15 7.68
C GLY A 286 -6.87 10.82 8.01
N SER A 287 -6.12 9.71 7.97
CA SER A 287 -6.65 8.38 8.30
C SER A 287 -7.05 8.26 9.78
N ILE A 288 -6.27 8.84 10.71
CA ILE A 288 -6.60 8.86 12.15
C ILE A 288 -7.88 9.67 12.39
N VAL A 289 -7.94 10.89 11.85
CA VAL A 289 -9.12 11.74 11.98
C VAL A 289 -10.36 11.04 11.39
N GLY A 290 -10.20 10.38 10.23
CA GLY A 290 -11.28 9.62 9.62
C GLY A 290 -11.76 8.47 10.50
N SER A 291 -10.84 7.69 11.05
CA SER A 291 -11.18 6.55 11.92
C SER A 291 -11.87 7.00 13.21
N VAL A 292 -11.39 8.05 13.84
CA VAL A 292 -12.03 8.65 15.03
C VAL A 292 -13.44 9.15 14.70
N SER A 293 -13.61 9.83 13.54
CA SER A 293 -14.91 10.32 13.10
C SER A 293 -15.92 9.19 12.89
N VAL A 294 -15.51 8.10 12.24
CA VAL A 294 -16.37 6.93 12.04
C VAL A 294 -16.66 6.23 13.37
N GLY A 295 -15.66 6.09 14.24
CA GLY A 295 -15.81 5.49 15.57
C GLY A 295 -16.82 6.23 16.44
N ARG A 296 -16.94 7.56 16.28
CA ARG A 296 -17.85 8.38 17.06
C ARG A 296 -19.28 8.40 16.51
N ASP A 297 -19.45 8.56 15.19
CA ASP A 297 -20.75 8.88 14.58
C ASP A 297 -21.21 7.82 13.56
N GLY A 298 -20.43 6.80 13.32
CA GLY A 298 -20.69 5.76 12.31
C GLY A 298 -20.32 6.14 10.88
N LEU A 299 -20.11 5.10 10.05
CA LEU A 299 -19.70 5.28 8.65
C LEU A 299 -20.77 6.01 7.82
N LYS A 300 -22.05 5.74 8.02
CA LYS A 300 -23.14 6.33 7.25
C LYS A 300 -23.14 7.86 7.28
N ARG A 301 -22.86 8.46 8.44
CA ARG A 301 -22.81 9.90 8.63
C ARG A 301 -21.61 10.53 7.92
N TRP A 302 -20.45 9.87 8.01
CA TRP A 302 -19.20 10.40 7.48
C TRP A 302 -18.89 10.02 6.04
N LEU A 303 -19.69 9.12 5.42
CA LEU A 303 -19.46 8.68 4.05
C LEU A 303 -19.36 9.85 3.06
N TRP A 304 -20.31 10.78 3.08
CA TRP A 304 -20.34 11.91 2.14
C TRP A 304 -19.20 12.93 2.35
N PRO A 305 -18.89 13.39 3.58
CA PRO A 305 -17.69 14.19 3.81
C PRO A 305 -16.40 13.52 3.35
N MET A 306 -16.27 12.19 3.54
CA MET A 306 -15.12 11.42 3.12
C MET A 306 -15.05 11.26 1.59
N VAL A 307 -16.17 11.06 0.92
CA VAL A 307 -16.28 11.09 -0.55
C VAL A 307 -15.82 12.44 -1.10
N GLY A 308 -16.24 13.54 -0.48
CA GLY A 308 -15.74 14.87 -0.84
C GLY A 308 -14.23 15.01 -0.66
N ALA A 309 -13.68 14.46 0.42
CA ALA A 309 -12.25 14.52 0.71
C ALA A 309 -11.40 13.70 -0.27
N VAL A 310 -11.91 12.59 -0.82
CA VAL A 310 -11.25 11.82 -1.90
C VAL A 310 -11.04 12.65 -3.16
N CYS A 311 -11.88 13.66 -3.38
CA CYS A 311 -11.79 14.53 -4.55
C CYS A 311 -10.79 15.68 -4.37
N LEU A 312 -10.42 16.01 -3.12
CA LEU A 312 -9.49 17.09 -2.80
C LEU A 312 -8.13 16.93 -3.50
N PRO A 313 -7.50 15.74 -3.55
CA PRO A 313 -6.25 15.53 -4.29
C PRO A 313 -6.30 16.02 -5.73
N ALA A 314 -7.35 15.66 -6.47
CA ALA A 314 -7.47 16.07 -7.88
C ALA A 314 -7.55 17.59 -8.03
N LEU A 315 -8.30 18.26 -7.16
CA LEU A 315 -8.43 19.73 -7.17
C LEU A 315 -7.11 20.43 -6.82
N VAL A 316 -6.37 19.89 -5.86
CA VAL A 316 -5.04 20.41 -5.48
C VAL A 316 -4.08 20.31 -6.66
N TYR A 317 -4.02 19.17 -7.37
CA TYR A 317 -3.15 19.02 -8.54
C TYR A 317 -3.61 19.84 -9.74
N VAL A 318 -4.90 20.06 -9.93
CA VAL A 318 -5.38 21.05 -10.90
C VAL A 318 -4.79 22.43 -10.56
N ALA A 319 -4.95 22.90 -9.32
CA ALA A 319 -4.42 24.20 -8.90
C ALA A 319 -2.88 24.28 -9.06
N LEU A 320 -2.13 23.26 -8.62
CA LEU A 320 -0.68 23.20 -8.74
C LEU A 320 -0.22 23.24 -10.20
N SER A 321 -0.90 22.53 -11.12
CA SER A 321 -0.53 22.47 -12.53
C SER A 321 -0.73 23.80 -13.28
N TYR A 322 -1.63 24.63 -12.82
CA TYR A 322 -1.81 25.99 -13.36
C TYR A 322 -0.89 27.01 -12.72
N ALA A 323 -0.72 26.92 -11.39
CA ALA A 323 0.06 27.91 -10.61
C ALA A 323 1.58 27.71 -10.76
N LEU A 324 2.04 26.44 -10.90
CA LEU A 324 3.46 26.05 -10.94
C LEU A 324 4.30 26.86 -9.92
N PRO A 325 3.95 26.82 -8.62
CA PRO A 325 4.55 27.72 -7.64
C PRO A 325 6.03 27.44 -7.44
N GLY A 326 6.86 28.48 -7.43
CA GLY A 326 8.28 28.39 -7.06
C GLY A 326 8.52 28.28 -5.54
N SER A 327 7.47 28.44 -4.72
CA SER A 327 7.59 28.32 -3.25
C SER A 327 7.52 26.90 -2.80
N PHE A 328 8.65 26.37 -2.30
CA PHE A 328 8.75 25.02 -1.74
C PHE A 328 7.78 24.79 -0.55
N LEU A 329 7.57 25.82 0.30
CA LEU A 329 6.63 25.74 1.41
C LEU A 329 5.18 25.56 0.91
N LEU A 330 4.80 26.26 -0.15
CA LEU A 330 3.45 26.14 -0.72
C LEU A 330 3.22 24.73 -1.32
N VAL A 331 4.22 24.17 -1.99
CA VAL A 331 4.16 22.78 -2.51
C VAL A 331 3.97 21.79 -1.35
N ASN A 332 4.74 21.93 -0.25
CA ASN A 332 4.59 21.08 0.93
C ASN A 332 3.18 21.17 1.55
N LEU A 333 2.63 22.38 1.67
CA LEU A 333 1.28 22.58 2.20
C LEU A 333 0.21 21.94 1.29
N CYS A 334 0.34 22.09 -0.02
CA CYS A 334 -0.57 21.50 -0.99
C CYS A 334 -0.53 19.97 -0.92
N VAL A 335 0.68 19.37 -0.87
CA VAL A 335 0.83 17.91 -0.77
C VAL A 335 0.35 17.38 0.59
N PHE A 336 0.57 18.13 1.68
CA PHE A 336 -0.02 17.77 2.98
C PHE A 336 -1.55 17.73 2.91
N CYS A 337 -2.19 18.77 2.38
CA CYS A 337 -3.65 18.84 2.24
C CYS A 337 -4.21 17.75 1.33
N GLU A 338 -3.53 17.49 0.21
CA GLU A 338 -3.87 16.42 -0.73
C GLU A 338 -3.84 15.06 -0.05
N GLN A 339 -2.74 14.74 0.63
CA GLN A 339 -2.56 13.45 1.30
C GLN A 339 -3.46 13.31 2.54
N PHE A 340 -3.74 14.40 3.26
CA PHE A 340 -4.74 14.41 4.31
C PHE A 340 -6.13 14.04 3.77
N GLY A 341 -6.56 14.68 2.67
CA GLY A 341 -7.82 14.36 2.00
C GLY A 341 -7.89 12.91 1.52
N CYS A 342 -6.79 12.40 0.97
CA CYS A 342 -6.65 11.00 0.58
C CYS A 342 -6.82 10.06 1.79
N GLY A 343 -6.11 10.30 2.90
CA GLY A 343 -6.17 9.47 4.10
C GLY A 343 -7.54 9.48 4.76
N PHE A 344 -8.14 10.66 4.91
CA PHE A 344 -9.48 10.83 5.45
C PHE A 344 -10.53 10.14 4.57
N GLY A 345 -10.46 10.33 3.26
CA GLY A 345 -11.43 9.76 2.32
C GLY A 345 -11.30 8.24 2.16
N LEU A 346 -10.08 7.69 2.11
CA LEU A 346 -9.85 6.24 2.04
C LEU A 346 -10.31 5.50 3.30
N THR A 347 -10.49 6.20 4.43
CA THR A 347 -11.08 5.61 5.63
C THR A 347 -12.49 5.09 5.34
N ALA A 348 -13.35 5.85 4.63
CA ALA A 348 -14.68 5.38 4.25
C ALA A 348 -14.61 4.11 3.39
N TYR A 349 -13.67 4.06 2.46
CA TYR A 349 -13.46 2.88 1.62
C TYR A 349 -13.08 1.66 2.46
N THR A 350 -12.11 1.80 3.35
CA THR A 350 -11.64 0.71 4.21
C THR A 350 -12.75 0.18 5.13
N PHE A 351 -13.51 1.09 5.76
CA PHE A 351 -14.65 0.69 6.58
C PHE A 351 -15.75 0.03 5.76
N TYR A 352 -15.96 0.46 4.50
CA TYR A 352 -16.90 -0.22 3.62
C TYR A 352 -16.44 -1.64 3.25
N LEU A 353 -15.14 -1.87 3.02
CA LEU A 353 -14.61 -3.23 2.82
C LEU A 353 -14.90 -4.14 4.03
N LEU A 354 -14.71 -3.60 5.24
CA LEU A 354 -15.03 -4.32 6.49
C LEU A 354 -16.54 -4.58 6.62
N TYR A 355 -17.37 -3.60 6.25
CA TYR A 355 -18.82 -3.74 6.22
C TYR A 355 -19.27 -4.84 5.27
N TYR A 356 -18.78 -4.82 4.04
CA TYR A 356 -19.15 -5.78 3.00
C TYR A 356 -18.64 -7.20 3.31
N SER A 357 -17.52 -7.34 4.00
CA SER A 357 -16.93 -8.65 4.33
C SER A 357 -17.60 -9.37 5.52
N ARG A 358 -18.64 -8.81 6.14
CA ARG A 358 -19.32 -9.43 7.29
C ARG A 358 -19.94 -10.77 6.94
N GLY A 359 -20.07 -11.66 7.91
CA GLY A 359 -20.71 -12.98 7.80
C GLY A 359 -19.74 -14.16 7.97
N ASN A 360 -20.19 -15.35 7.59
CA ASN A 360 -19.50 -16.61 7.86
C ASN A 360 -18.11 -16.72 7.20
N PHE A 361 -17.92 -16.05 6.05
CA PHE A 361 -16.66 -16.08 5.28
C PHE A 361 -15.85 -14.77 5.42
N ARG A 362 -15.94 -14.08 6.57
CA ARG A 362 -15.38 -12.74 6.78
C ARG A 362 -13.95 -12.56 6.26
N GLN A 363 -13.01 -13.45 6.62
CA GLN A 363 -11.61 -13.35 6.17
C GLN A 363 -11.45 -13.52 4.67
N GLY A 364 -12.17 -14.48 4.08
CA GLY A 364 -12.12 -14.72 2.64
C GLY A 364 -12.74 -13.59 1.84
N HIS A 365 -13.91 -13.09 2.27
CA HIS A 365 -14.57 -11.94 1.65
C HIS A 365 -13.71 -10.67 1.76
N TYR A 366 -13.08 -10.42 2.91
CA TYR A 366 -12.16 -9.29 3.06
C TYR A 366 -10.94 -9.41 2.12
N GLY A 367 -10.41 -10.62 1.95
CA GLY A 367 -9.36 -10.89 0.96
C GLY A 367 -9.78 -10.57 -0.47
N LEU A 368 -11.02 -10.91 -0.85
CA LEU A 368 -11.58 -10.55 -2.17
C LEU A 368 -11.82 -9.03 -2.30
N CYS A 369 -12.29 -8.37 -1.24
CA CYS A 369 -12.42 -6.91 -1.22
C CYS A 369 -11.08 -6.21 -1.45
N THR A 370 -10.01 -6.63 -0.77
CA THR A 370 -8.66 -6.07 -0.96
C THR A 370 -8.08 -6.38 -2.33
N ALA A 371 -8.43 -7.51 -2.93
CA ALA A 371 -8.07 -7.82 -4.31
C ALA A 371 -8.77 -6.88 -5.32
N LEU A 372 -10.06 -6.60 -5.12
CA LEU A 372 -10.79 -5.61 -5.92
C LEU A 372 -10.23 -4.19 -5.72
N MET A 373 -9.80 -3.84 -4.50
CA MET A 373 -9.08 -2.58 -4.24
C MET A 373 -7.79 -2.50 -5.06
N SER A 374 -6.99 -3.56 -5.08
CA SER A 374 -5.76 -3.60 -5.87
C SER A 374 -6.05 -3.52 -7.37
N LEU A 375 -7.12 -4.17 -7.84
CA LEU A 375 -7.57 -4.11 -9.22
C LEU A 375 -8.04 -2.69 -9.61
N SER A 376 -8.73 -1.97 -8.70
CA SER A 376 -9.18 -0.60 -8.91
C SER A 376 -8.02 0.39 -9.04
N MET A 377 -6.88 0.10 -8.40
CA MET A 377 -5.65 0.89 -8.55
C MET A 377 -4.87 0.50 -9.81
N MET A 378 -4.86 -0.79 -10.16
CA MET A 378 -4.13 -1.32 -11.31
C MET A 378 -4.70 -0.85 -12.65
N LEU A 379 -6.00 -1.02 -12.87
CA LEU A 379 -6.60 -0.81 -14.20
C LEU A 379 -6.48 0.64 -14.71
N PRO A 380 -6.87 1.68 -13.94
CA PRO A 380 -6.69 3.06 -14.39
C PRO A 380 -5.22 3.45 -14.52
N GLY A 381 -4.37 2.91 -13.62
CA GLY A 381 -2.94 3.15 -13.64
C GLY A 381 -2.25 2.70 -14.92
N LEU A 382 -2.71 1.60 -15.55
CA LEU A 382 -2.16 1.08 -16.80
C LEU A 382 -2.17 2.12 -17.93
N LEU A 383 -3.18 2.98 -17.98
CA LEU A 383 -3.40 3.95 -19.06
C LEU A 383 -3.05 5.40 -18.65
N ALA A 384 -2.83 5.63 -17.35
CA ALA A 384 -2.70 6.98 -16.79
C ALA A 384 -1.58 7.80 -17.43
N GLY A 385 -0.40 7.21 -17.63
CA GLY A 385 0.75 7.91 -18.21
C GLY A 385 0.56 8.23 -19.68
N TRP A 386 0.04 7.30 -20.49
CA TRP A 386 -0.25 7.58 -21.90
C TRP A 386 -1.35 8.63 -22.05
N LEU A 387 -2.37 8.61 -21.20
CA LEU A 387 -3.36 9.68 -21.17
C LEU A 387 -2.70 11.03 -20.84
N GLN A 388 -1.81 11.05 -19.84
CA GLN A 388 -1.10 12.27 -19.47
C GLN A 388 -0.19 12.77 -20.59
N GLU A 389 0.54 11.89 -21.28
CA GLU A 389 1.37 12.25 -22.44
C GLU A 389 0.55 12.84 -23.59
N ALA A 390 -0.64 12.30 -23.82
CA ALA A 390 -1.52 12.75 -24.90
C ALA A 390 -2.14 14.13 -24.63
N VAL A 391 -2.52 14.44 -23.38
CA VAL A 391 -3.30 15.64 -23.06
C VAL A 391 -2.53 16.68 -22.21
N GLY A 392 -1.35 16.32 -21.70
CA GLY A 392 -0.55 17.13 -20.78
C GLY A 392 -1.09 17.12 -19.33
N TYR A 393 -0.27 17.60 -18.37
CA TYR A 393 -0.59 17.54 -16.93
C TYR A 393 -1.87 18.28 -16.57
N ARG A 394 -2.08 19.50 -17.09
CA ARG A 394 -3.25 20.33 -16.75
C ARG A 394 -4.57 19.63 -17.09
N VAL A 395 -4.68 19.14 -18.31
CA VAL A 395 -5.90 18.46 -18.77
C VAL A 395 -6.07 17.12 -18.07
N PHE A 396 -4.97 16.39 -17.83
CA PHE A 396 -5.00 15.13 -17.10
C PHE A 396 -5.59 15.30 -15.70
N PHE A 397 -5.16 16.33 -14.94
CA PHE A 397 -5.69 16.57 -13.60
C PHE A 397 -7.16 17.01 -13.61
N ILE A 398 -7.59 17.75 -14.66
CA ILE A 398 -9.02 18.05 -14.87
C ILE A 398 -9.80 16.75 -15.11
N VAL A 399 -9.27 15.84 -15.95
CA VAL A 399 -9.91 14.53 -16.18
C VAL A 399 -10.01 13.73 -14.86
N ALA A 400 -8.95 13.71 -14.05
CA ALA A 400 -8.98 13.07 -12.73
C ALA A 400 -10.04 13.71 -11.81
N ALA A 401 -10.19 15.04 -11.83
CA ALA A 401 -11.22 15.74 -11.08
C ALA A 401 -12.64 15.42 -11.60
N VAL A 402 -12.83 15.29 -12.90
CA VAL A 402 -14.11 14.85 -13.49
C VAL A 402 -14.42 13.40 -13.10
N CYS A 403 -13.39 12.53 -13.00
CA CYS A 403 -13.57 11.16 -12.52
C CYS A 403 -14.11 11.06 -11.08
N CYS A 404 -14.01 12.12 -10.28
CA CYS A 404 -14.66 12.18 -8.96
C CYS A 404 -16.18 12.02 -9.04
N LEU A 405 -16.80 12.33 -10.17
CA LEU A 405 -18.24 12.08 -10.39
C LEU A 405 -18.59 10.59 -10.26
N PHE A 406 -17.69 9.70 -10.70
CA PHE A 406 -17.88 8.25 -10.50
C PHE A 406 -17.80 7.89 -9.02
N THR A 407 -16.89 8.48 -8.25
CA THR A 407 -16.79 8.28 -6.79
C THR A 407 -18.10 8.67 -6.10
N PHE A 408 -18.66 9.84 -6.42
CA PHE A 408 -19.97 10.27 -5.91
C PHE A 408 -21.09 9.33 -6.37
N GLY A 409 -21.10 8.93 -7.64
CA GLY A 409 -22.12 8.04 -8.21
C GLY A 409 -22.17 6.69 -7.51
N VAL A 410 -21.00 6.02 -7.32
CA VAL A 410 -20.97 4.71 -6.64
C VAL A 410 -21.22 4.81 -5.15
N ALA A 411 -20.84 5.91 -4.50
CA ALA A 411 -21.17 6.16 -3.09
C ALA A 411 -22.68 6.31 -2.87
N ALA A 412 -23.42 6.85 -3.84
CA ALA A 412 -24.86 6.94 -3.78
C ALA A 412 -25.59 5.58 -3.94
N LEU A 413 -24.94 4.58 -4.53
CA LEU A 413 -25.52 3.25 -4.77
C LEU A 413 -25.40 2.34 -3.55
N VAL A 414 -24.46 2.60 -2.64
CA VAL A 414 -24.23 1.73 -1.48
C VAL A 414 -25.10 2.12 -0.31
N ARG A 415 -25.57 1.11 0.43
CA ARG A 415 -26.35 1.30 1.65
C ARG A 415 -25.54 0.74 2.81
N VAL A 416 -25.35 1.55 3.82
CA VAL A 416 -24.63 1.20 5.05
C VAL A 416 -25.57 1.37 6.23
N ASP A 417 -25.51 0.44 7.20
CA ASP A 417 -26.27 0.51 8.44
C ASP A 417 -25.88 1.75 9.23
N ALA A 418 -26.84 2.35 9.95
CA ALA A 418 -26.63 3.62 10.65
C ALA A 418 -25.54 3.51 11.74
N ASP A 419 -25.55 2.39 12.46
CA ASP A 419 -24.73 2.17 13.65
C ASP A 419 -23.39 1.48 13.33
N PHE A 420 -23.12 1.23 12.02
CA PHE A 420 -21.87 0.58 11.65
C PHE A 420 -20.66 1.48 11.86
N GLY A 421 -19.70 0.97 12.66
CA GLY A 421 -18.43 1.64 12.98
C GLY A 421 -18.50 2.51 14.23
N VAL A 422 -19.67 2.67 14.86
CA VAL A 422 -19.78 3.34 16.16
C VAL A 422 -19.17 2.44 17.23
N LYS A 423 -18.27 3.01 18.06
CA LYS A 423 -17.75 2.30 19.22
C LYS A 423 -18.88 2.08 20.24
N THR A 424 -18.93 0.91 20.83
CA THR A 424 -19.85 0.60 21.94
C THR A 424 -19.22 0.98 23.28
N ASP A 425 -20.06 1.31 24.28
CA ASP A 425 -19.61 1.70 25.64
C ASP A 425 -18.67 0.65 26.27
N ASP A 426 -18.82 -0.63 25.92
CA ASP A 426 -17.95 -1.71 26.39
C ASP A 426 -16.51 -1.61 25.82
N GLU A 427 -16.37 -1.11 24.59
CA GLU A 427 -15.05 -0.86 23.95
C GLU A 427 -14.40 0.42 24.50
N GLU A 428 -15.18 1.44 24.92
CA GLU A 428 -14.67 2.65 25.58
C GLU A 428 -14.14 2.36 26.98
N MET A 429 -14.82 1.49 27.76
CA MET A 429 -14.36 1.09 29.10
C MET A 429 -13.06 0.29 29.05
N GLU A 430 -12.85 -0.55 28.04
CA GLU A 430 -11.59 -1.27 27.85
C GLU A 430 -10.41 -0.35 27.42
N GLU A 431 -10.68 0.81 26.80
CA GLU A 431 -9.66 1.82 26.47
C GLU A 431 -9.32 2.74 27.65
N GLU A 432 -10.26 3.03 28.58
CA GLU A 432 -10.02 3.86 29.78
C GLU A 432 -9.27 3.12 30.88
N ASP A 433 -9.39 1.79 30.96
CA ASP A 433 -8.68 0.95 31.94
C ASP A 433 -7.25 0.58 31.52
N LEU A 434 -6.73 1.13 30.41
CA LEU A 434 -5.42 0.85 29.81
C LEU A 434 -4.49 2.10 29.77
#